data_67b0fbe7053d7cf4d1db8237f778c6bf
#
_entry.id   67b0fbe7053d7cf4d1db8237f778c6bf
#
_cell.length_a   1.000
_cell.length_b   1.000
_cell.length_c   1.000
_cell.angle_alpha   90.00
_cell.angle_beta   90.00
_cell.angle_gamma   90.00
#
_symmetry.space_group_name_H-M   'P 1'
#
loop_
_entity.id
_entity.type
_entity.pdbx_description
1 polymer ?
#
loop_
_entity_poly.entity_id
_entity_poly.type
_entity_poly.pdbx_seq_one_letter_code
_entity_poly.pdbx_strand_id
1 'polypeptide(L)'
;MRPLYPSRQVLRQALTLLILIIACATAQVSAQVSSANLEGRSEVWLVTYGPGEVYWQRFGHNAIWIRAPELGLDHTFKFGFFDFEQEDFFLRFLQGRMLYFSAAQPSRDEFASYIDENRGIRAQKLDLDPQQKQALIAYLLSEVRPENRDYLYDYYLNNCSTRVRDALDRALGGALRSEFESTPASQTWRDHTRRLTEADFWLYLGLELGLGVPVDSSISVWDEMFIPEKLAGAVSAYHTDRAGTSSPLVVEDVQLYRSTLAPPPGSPRSVWPRYLLASLAVLAAVWIACRLGGPGLARAVARTWLVLSGLVGCALLFFWFGTDHAVARNNLNLQIFNPLWLLLGLWRGHEKLTLVIVAAISVITVMMPLLPPGQYNLDVIAAFVPLNLAAAWTLYVSRPHPADRPVGGS
;
A
#
# COMPACT_ATOMS: atom_id res chain seq x y z
N MET A 1 -2.17 -12.90 49.32
CA MET A 1 -1.19 -12.34 48.37
C MET A 1 -1.91 -11.32 47.51
N ARG A 2 -1.62 -10.02 47.66
CA ARG A 2 -2.19 -8.93 46.82
C ARG A 2 -1.30 -8.79 45.59
N PRO A 3 -1.85 -8.65 44.40
CA PRO A 3 -1.07 -8.44 43.18
C PRO A 3 -0.43 -7.05 43.20
N LEU A 4 0.90 -7.00 43.04
CA LEU A 4 1.71 -5.79 42.87
C LEU A 4 1.57 -5.23 41.44
N TYR A 5 0.44 -4.62 41.14
CA TYR A 5 0.35 -3.79 39.94
C TYR A 5 0.55 -2.32 40.35
N PRO A 6 1.46 -1.57 39.70
CA PRO A 6 1.62 -0.16 40.00
C PRO A 6 0.30 0.58 39.70
N SER A 7 -0.07 1.55 40.56
CA SER A 7 -1.29 2.32 40.39
C SER A 7 -1.26 3.05 39.05
N ARG A 8 -2.44 3.24 38.41
CA ARG A 8 -2.59 4.01 37.16
C ARG A 8 -1.93 5.39 37.20
N GLN A 9 -1.76 5.94 38.42
CA GLN A 9 -1.11 7.23 38.64
C GLN A 9 0.42 7.13 38.49
N VAL A 10 1.04 6.03 38.96
CA VAL A 10 2.48 5.76 38.81
C VAL A 10 2.82 5.49 37.34
N LEU A 11 1.95 4.77 36.65
CA LEU A 11 2.12 4.49 35.20
C LEU A 11 2.01 5.78 34.36
N ARG A 12 1.04 6.66 34.69
CA ARG A 12 0.91 8.00 34.05
C ARG A 12 2.12 8.88 34.32
N GLN A 13 2.62 8.92 35.54
CA GLN A 13 3.80 9.71 35.88
C GLN A 13 5.07 9.19 35.19
N ALA A 14 5.24 7.86 35.10
CA ALA A 14 6.35 7.25 34.36
C ALA A 14 6.27 7.53 32.86
N LEU A 15 5.06 7.49 32.28
CA LEU A 15 4.83 7.80 30.86
C LEU A 15 5.08 9.30 30.57
N THR A 16 4.63 10.19 31.46
CA THR A 16 4.88 11.62 31.34
C THR A 16 6.37 11.95 31.47
N LEU A 17 7.08 11.25 32.37
CA LEU A 17 8.53 11.41 32.52
C LEU A 17 9.29 10.90 31.28
N LEU A 18 8.87 9.79 30.71
CA LEU A 18 9.42 9.24 29.48
C LEU A 18 9.22 10.16 28.27
N ILE A 19 8.01 10.73 28.15
CA ILE A 19 7.69 11.72 27.09
C ILE A 19 8.52 13.00 27.29
N LEU A 20 8.71 13.47 28.52
CA LEU A 20 9.57 14.61 28.83
C LEU A 20 11.04 14.32 28.52
N ILE A 21 11.54 13.12 28.81
CA ILE A 21 12.91 12.70 28.48
C ILE A 21 13.11 12.63 26.96
N ILE A 22 12.14 12.08 26.23
CA ILE A 22 12.18 12.03 24.75
C ILE A 22 12.07 13.45 24.16
N ALA A 23 11.20 14.30 24.67
CA ALA A 23 11.08 15.69 24.24
C ALA A 23 12.36 16.51 24.56
N CYS A 24 12.99 16.30 25.71
CA CYS A 24 14.28 16.92 26.04
C CYS A 24 15.41 16.41 25.16
N ALA A 25 15.45 15.11 24.82
CA ALA A 25 16.47 14.55 23.94
C ALA A 25 16.34 15.12 22.50
N THR A 26 15.10 15.28 21.99
CA THR A 26 14.88 15.91 20.68
C THR A 26 15.16 17.40 20.67
N ALA A 27 14.90 18.11 21.75
CA ALA A 27 15.21 19.54 21.90
C ALA A 27 16.73 19.78 22.01
N GLN A 28 17.49 18.88 22.63
CA GLN A 28 18.95 19.01 22.73
C GLN A 28 19.64 18.76 21.39
N VAL A 29 19.15 17.88 20.54
CA VAL A 29 19.67 17.70 19.16
C VAL A 29 19.43 18.95 18.32
N SER A 30 18.29 19.63 18.51
CA SER A 30 17.98 20.86 17.76
C SER A 30 18.81 22.08 18.20
N ALA A 31 19.31 22.11 19.44
CA ALA A 31 20.00 23.28 20.00
C ALA A 31 21.52 23.27 19.79
N GLN A 32 22.15 22.14 19.45
CA GLN A 32 23.62 22.00 19.37
C GLN A 32 24.21 22.00 17.96
N VAL A 33 23.38 21.92 16.92
CA VAL A 33 23.89 21.83 15.54
C VAL A 33 23.67 23.15 14.81
N SER A 34 24.67 24.04 14.86
CA SER A 34 24.76 25.15 13.90
C SER A 34 25.11 24.56 12.53
N SER A 35 24.23 24.76 11.53
CA SER A 35 24.35 24.22 10.16
C SER A 35 25.74 24.49 9.52
N ALA A 36 26.35 25.62 9.83
CA ALA A 36 27.64 26.01 9.29
C ALA A 36 28.81 25.08 9.68
N ASN A 37 28.74 24.34 10.80
CA ASN A 37 29.76 23.43 11.24
C ASN A 37 29.68 22.02 10.65
N LEU A 38 28.57 21.69 9.96
CA LEU A 38 28.32 20.38 9.39
C LEU A 38 28.87 20.18 7.98
N GLU A 39 29.14 21.27 7.26
CA GLU A 39 29.37 21.26 5.80
C GLU A 39 30.57 20.43 5.33
N GLY A 40 31.69 20.49 6.05
CA GLY A 40 32.93 19.81 5.62
C GLY A 40 33.16 18.41 6.21
N ARG A 41 32.40 18.02 7.24
CA ARG A 41 32.68 16.84 8.06
C ARG A 41 31.53 15.82 8.10
N SER A 42 30.39 16.11 7.47
CA SER A 42 29.26 15.20 7.42
C SER A 42 29.26 14.35 6.17
N GLU A 43 28.91 13.08 6.33
CA GLU A 43 28.55 12.15 5.27
C GLU A 43 27.05 12.06 5.17
N VAL A 44 26.55 12.01 3.96
CA VAL A 44 25.12 11.79 3.65
C VAL A 44 24.97 10.48 2.92
N TRP A 45 24.10 9.64 3.40
CA TRP A 45 23.82 8.34 2.83
C TRP A 45 22.32 8.17 2.56
N LEU A 46 21.97 7.63 1.40
CA LEU A 46 20.66 7.05 1.16
C LEU A 46 20.67 5.63 1.72
N VAL A 47 19.81 5.34 2.68
CA VAL A 47 19.63 3.99 3.21
C VAL A 47 18.36 3.39 2.64
N THR A 48 18.48 2.17 2.15
CA THR A 48 17.36 1.39 1.62
C THR A 48 17.21 0.10 2.42
N TYR A 49 16.05 -0.05 3.02
CA TYR A 49 15.67 -1.25 3.76
C TYR A 49 14.83 -2.15 2.87
N GLY A 50 15.20 -3.43 2.82
CA GLY A 50 14.47 -4.44 2.07
C GLY A 50 13.06 -4.69 2.60
N PRO A 51 12.23 -5.39 1.82
CA PRO A 51 10.92 -5.86 2.26
C PRO A 51 11.00 -6.73 3.52
N GLY A 52 9.92 -6.70 4.31
CA GLY A 52 9.71 -7.57 5.46
C GLY A 52 8.47 -8.45 5.31
N GLU A 53 8.12 -9.21 6.35
CA GLU A 53 7.00 -10.16 6.32
C GLU A 53 5.65 -9.50 6.64
N VAL A 54 5.66 -8.38 7.36
CA VAL A 54 4.44 -7.65 7.74
C VAL A 54 3.91 -6.84 6.55
N TYR A 55 2.60 -6.67 6.45
CA TYR A 55 1.91 -6.07 5.29
C TYR A 55 2.50 -4.73 4.85
N TRP A 56 2.71 -3.80 5.78
CA TRP A 56 3.28 -2.47 5.47
C TRP A 56 4.78 -2.49 5.18
N GLN A 57 5.48 -3.57 5.50
CA GLN A 57 6.91 -3.75 5.22
C GLN A 57 7.18 -4.32 3.81
N ARG A 58 6.15 -4.85 3.12
CA ARG A 58 6.29 -5.52 1.81
C ARG A 58 6.95 -4.66 0.75
N PHE A 59 6.79 -3.34 0.83
CA PHE A 59 7.32 -2.41 -0.14
C PHE A 59 8.76 -1.94 0.15
N GLY A 60 9.32 -2.30 1.31
CA GLY A 60 10.60 -1.78 1.77
C GLY A 60 10.47 -0.41 2.43
N HIS A 61 11.62 0.27 2.64
CA HIS A 61 11.65 1.62 3.23
C HIS A 61 12.91 2.37 2.81
N ASN A 62 12.90 3.72 2.85
CA ASN A 62 14.06 4.57 2.70
C ASN A 62 14.25 5.52 3.87
N ALA A 63 15.52 5.87 4.12
CA ALA A 63 15.92 6.91 5.04
C ALA A 63 17.11 7.69 4.48
N ILE A 64 17.32 8.91 4.98
CA ILE A 64 18.57 9.63 4.83
C ILE A 64 19.36 9.49 6.12
N TRP A 65 20.56 8.93 6.04
CA TRP A 65 21.48 8.82 7.15
C TRP A 65 22.52 9.94 7.09
N ILE A 66 22.57 10.76 8.14
CA ILE A 66 23.56 11.81 8.32
C ILE A 66 24.55 11.33 9.38
N ARG A 67 25.82 11.25 8.96
CA ARG A 67 26.90 10.79 9.80
C ARG A 67 27.96 11.89 9.94
N ALA A 68 28.14 12.39 11.14
CA ALA A 68 29.20 13.34 11.52
C ALA A 68 29.69 13.00 12.95
N PRO A 69 30.43 11.89 13.13
CA PRO A 69 30.83 11.37 14.44
C PRO A 69 31.56 12.37 15.33
N GLU A 70 32.37 13.22 14.72
CA GLU A 70 33.11 14.28 15.41
C GLU A 70 32.22 15.34 16.07
N LEU A 71 30.95 15.44 15.58
CA LEU A 71 29.94 16.35 16.09
C LEU A 71 28.86 15.60 16.93
N GLY A 72 29.07 14.33 17.19
CA GLY A 72 28.09 13.48 17.91
C GLY A 72 26.81 13.24 17.11
N LEU A 73 26.79 13.48 15.79
CA LEU A 73 25.63 13.27 14.92
C LEU A 73 25.79 11.96 14.15
N ASP A 74 24.91 11.03 14.42
CA ASP A 74 24.80 9.74 13.71
C ASP A 74 23.33 9.30 13.74
N HIS A 75 22.52 9.89 12.84
CA HIS A 75 21.08 9.76 12.83
C HIS A 75 20.54 9.45 11.44
N THR A 76 19.50 8.64 11.41
CA THR A 76 18.66 8.42 10.23
C THR A 76 17.41 9.28 10.32
N PHE A 77 17.07 9.93 9.20
CA PHE A 77 15.86 10.72 9.03
C PHE A 77 14.89 9.94 8.16
N LYS A 78 13.71 9.69 8.69
CA LYS A 78 12.67 8.87 8.06
C LYS A 78 11.34 9.58 7.96
N PHE A 79 10.58 9.14 6.98
CA PHE A 79 9.18 9.50 6.77
C PHE A 79 8.31 8.24 6.84
N GLY A 80 7.04 8.38 7.19
CA GLY A 80 6.12 7.24 7.17
C GLY A 80 5.89 6.57 8.53
N PHE A 81 6.20 7.26 9.62
CA PHE A 81 5.74 6.82 10.94
C PHE A 81 4.25 7.09 11.09
N PHE A 82 3.56 6.21 11.77
CA PHE A 82 2.16 6.37 12.12
C PHE A 82 1.91 5.89 13.55
N ASP A 83 0.85 6.42 14.15
CA ASP A 83 0.44 6.09 15.51
C ASP A 83 -0.98 5.54 15.48
N PHE A 84 -1.19 4.31 15.94
CA PHE A 84 -2.51 3.71 16.07
C PHE A 84 -3.36 4.37 17.16
N GLU A 85 -2.74 5.06 18.12
CA GLU A 85 -3.41 5.74 19.23
C GLU A 85 -3.83 7.18 18.86
N GLN A 86 -3.48 7.68 17.66
CA GLN A 86 -3.91 8.99 17.21
C GLN A 86 -5.45 9.07 17.12
N GLU A 87 -5.99 10.25 17.37
CA GLU A 87 -7.43 10.50 17.28
C GLU A 87 -7.97 10.14 15.89
N ASP A 88 -9.06 9.35 15.87
CA ASP A 88 -9.76 8.93 14.65
C ASP A 88 -8.90 8.14 13.65
N PHE A 89 -7.86 7.42 14.08
CA PHE A 89 -6.97 6.68 13.18
C PHE A 89 -7.73 5.85 12.13
N PHE A 90 -8.66 4.98 12.59
CA PHE A 90 -9.42 4.12 11.67
C PHE A 90 -10.36 4.89 10.75
N LEU A 91 -10.96 5.97 11.23
CA LEU A 91 -11.83 6.83 10.43
C LEU A 91 -11.01 7.57 9.36
N ARG A 92 -9.86 8.14 9.74
CA ARG A 92 -8.92 8.77 8.81
C ARG A 92 -8.42 7.78 7.75
N PHE A 93 -8.05 6.57 8.17
CA PHE A 93 -7.65 5.48 7.27
C PHE A 93 -8.77 5.16 6.28
N LEU A 94 -10.00 4.97 6.76
CA LEU A 94 -11.17 4.69 5.92
C LEU A 94 -11.45 5.82 4.91
N GLN A 95 -11.23 7.07 5.31
CA GLN A 95 -11.44 8.24 4.47
C GLN A 95 -10.30 8.52 3.48
N GLY A 96 -9.14 7.86 3.58
CA GLY A 96 -7.95 8.18 2.80
C GLY A 96 -7.21 9.43 3.28
N ARG A 97 -7.35 9.78 4.56
CA ARG A 97 -6.74 10.95 5.23
C ARG A 97 -5.74 10.54 6.29
N MET A 98 -4.94 9.54 5.99
CA MET A 98 -3.97 8.98 6.91
C MET A 98 -2.93 10.03 7.31
N LEU A 99 -2.84 10.32 8.61
CA LEU A 99 -1.85 11.24 9.15
C LEU A 99 -0.63 10.44 9.60
N TYR A 100 0.50 10.71 8.94
CA TYR A 100 1.80 10.12 9.22
C TYR A 100 2.77 11.21 9.63
N PHE A 101 3.92 10.85 10.18
CA PHE A 101 4.92 11.83 10.58
C PHE A 101 6.34 11.39 10.23
N SER A 102 7.24 12.39 10.22
CA SER A 102 8.67 12.21 10.06
C SER A 102 9.38 12.26 11.40
N ALA A 103 10.46 11.50 11.53
CA ALA A 103 11.28 11.46 12.73
C ALA A 103 12.76 11.20 12.41
N ALA A 104 13.63 11.59 13.35
CA ALA A 104 15.04 11.22 13.36
C ALA A 104 15.30 10.23 14.51
N GLN A 105 16.12 9.21 14.23
CA GLN A 105 16.53 8.20 15.21
C GLN A 105 18.04 7.98 15.15
N PRO A 106 18.70 7.59 16.26
CA PRO A 106 20.07 7.11 16.21
C PRO A 106 20.21 5.96 15.23
N SER A 107 21.17 6.04 14.31
CA SER A 107 21.34 5.04 13.24
C SER A 107 21.56 3.63 13.78
N ARG A 108 22.27 3.51 14.89
CA ARG A 108 22.55 2.24 15.56
C ARG A 108 21.26 1.51 15.96
N ASP A 109 20.33 2.22 16.57
CA ASP A 109 19.09 1.64 17.10
C ASP A 109 18.16 1.25 15.94
N GLU A 110 18.15 2.09 14.91
CA GLU A 110 17.39 1.81 13.71
C GLU A 110 17.91 0.57 12.98
N PHE A 111 19.21 0.51 12.71
CA PHE A 111 19.80 -0.64 12.01
C PHE A 111 19.61 -1.93 12.81
N ALA A 112 19.74 -1.88 14.15
CA ALA A 112 19.46 -3.03 14.99
C ALA A 112 18.01 -3.53 14.83
N SER A 113 17.02 -2.63 14.81
CA SER A 113 15.62 -2.99 14.60
C SER A 113 15.38 -3.69 13.27
N TYR A 114 15.96 -3.18 12.16
CA TYR A 114 15.81 -3.81 10.84
C TYR A 114 16.55 -5.15 10.74
N ILE A 115 17.69 -5.31 11.42
CA ILE A 115 18.39 -6.60 11.52
C ILE A 115 17.54 -7.63 12.28
N ASP A 116 16.94 -7.22 13.41
CA ASP A 116 16.05 -8.08 14.20
C ASP A 116 14.81 -8.52 13.41
N GLU A 117 14.31 -7.65 12.53
CA GLU A 117 13.23 -7.94 11.57
C GLU A 117 13.71 -8.75 10.34
N ASN A 118 14.99 -9.11 10.26
CA ASN A 118 15.61 -9.79 9.11
C ASN A 118 15.39 -9.05 7.77
N ARG A 119 15.46 -7.73 7.77
CA ARG A 119 15.31 -6.87 6.59
C ARG A 119 16.67 -6.37 6.13
N GLY A 120 16.98 -6.54 4.83
CA GLY A 120 18.26 -6.10 4.26
C GLY A 120 18.46 -4.59 4.43
N ILE A 121 19.74 -4.17 4.64
CA ILE A 121 20.12 -2.76 4.77
C ILE A 121 21.21 -2.48 3.75
N ARG A 122 20.92 -1.63 2.76
CA ARG A 122 21.87 -1.10 1.78
C ARG A 122 22.06 0.38 2.02
N ALA A 123 23.30 0.84 2.06
CA ALA A 123 23.64 2.26 2.25
C ALA A 123 24.47 2.77 1.08
N GLN A 124 24.06 3.91 0.51
CA GLN A 124 24.69 4.57 -0.65
C GLN A 124 25.17 5.95 -0.24
N LYS A 125 26.49 6.15 -0.23
CA LYS A 125 27.11 7.45 0.09
C LYS A 125 26.94 8.40 -1.08
N LEU A 126 26.41 9.59 -0.78
CA LEU A 126 26.09 10.59 -1.79
C LEU A 126 27.21 11.67 -1.86
N ASP A 127 27.70 11.92 -3.06
CA ASP A 127 28.64 13.01 -3.33
C ASP A 127 27.86 14.31 -3.56
N LEU A 128 27.44 14.93 -2.45
CA LEU A 128 26.81 16.25 -2.44
C LEU A 128 27.88 17.34 -2.18
N ASP A 129 27.77 18.48 -2.85
CA ASP A 129 28.58 19.62 -2.53
C ASP A 129 28.17 20.25 -1.16
N PRO A 130 29.00 21.17 -0.59
CA PRO A 130 28.68 21.76 0.72
C PRO A 130 27.31 22.43 0.79
N GLN A 131 26.89 23.14 -0.25
CA GLN A 131 25.61 23.85 -0.29
C GLN A 131 24.44 22.85 -0.35
N GLN A 132 24.56 21.81 -1.16
CA GLN A 132 23.58 20.71 -1.27
C GLN A 132 23.43 19.97 0.06
N LYS A 133 24.55 19.65 0.73
CA LYS A 133 24.53 19.01 2.07
C LYS A 133 23.81 19.89 3.09
N GLN A 134 24.17 21.19 3.13
CA GLN A 134 23.56 22.14 4.04
C GLN A 134 22.06 22.25 3.80
N ALA A 135 21.63 22.40 2.55
CA ALA A 135 20.22 22.49 2.17
C ALA A 135 19.45 21.23 2.59
N LEU A 136 20.01 20.03 2.34
CA LEU A 136 19.38 18.77 2.73
C LEU A 136 19.27 18.62 4.24
N ILE A 137 20.36 18.88 4.99
CA ILE A 137 20.35 18.76 6.46
C ILE A 137 19.37 19.75 7.07
N ALA A 138 19.38 21.01 6.61
CA ALA A 138 18.45 22.02 7.09
C ALA A 138 16.98 21.62 6.83
N TYR A 139 16.68 21.09 5.64
CA TYR A 139 15.37 20.58 5.30
C TYR A 139 14.96 19.42 6.23
N LEU A 140 15.81 18.39 6.39
CA LEU A 140 15.51 17.24 7.23
C LEU A 140 15.29 17.63 8.70
N LEU A 141 16.11 18.53 9.23
CA LEU A 141 15.92 19.07 10.59
C LEU A 141 14.61 19.86 10.73
N SER A 142 14.17 20.53 9.67
CA SER A 142 12.87 21.22 9.65
C SER A 142 11.71 20.23 9.65
N GLU A 143 11.81 19.15 8.87
CA GLU A 143 10.75 18.14 8.70
C GLU A 143 10.48 17.32 9.97
N VAL A 144 11.42 17.21 10.89
CA VAL A 144 11.24 16.47 12.15
C VAL A 144 10.74 17.35 13.31
N ARG A 145 10.58 18.68 13.09
CA ARG A 145 10.04 19.56 14.11
C ARG A 145 8.55 19.29 14.33
N PRO A 146 8.02 19.42 15.56
CA PRO A 146 6.63 19.12 15.86
C PRO A 146 5.61 19.86 14.96
N GLU A 147 5.93 21.07 14.55
CA GLU A 147 5.07 21.91 13.70
C GLU A 147 5.05 21.49 12.22
N ASN A 148 6.04 20.70 11.76
CA ASN A 148 6.21 20.34 10.34
C ASN A 148 6.15 18.84 10.06
N ARG A 149 6.31 18.02 11.11
CA ARG A 149 6.53 16.59 10.93
C ARG A 149 5.32 15.82 10.38
N ASP A 150 4.11 16.31 10.66
CA ASP A 150 2.87 15.61 10.33
C ASP A 150 2.45 15.89 8.88
N TYR A 151 2.04 14.86 8.15
CA TYR A 151 1.63 14.99 6.77
C TYR A 151 0.59 13.93 6.37
N LEU A 152 -0.21 14.23 5.34
CA LEU A 152 -1.14 13.26 4.76
C LEU A 152 -0.37 12.28 3.88
N TYR A 153 -0.45 11.02 4.23
CA TYR A 153 0.20 9.92 3.51
C TYR A 153 -0.62 9.50 2.29
N ASP A 154 0.08 9.29 1.18
CA ASP A 154 -0.47 8.63 -0.01
C ASP A 154 0.44 7.47 -0.40
N TYR A 155 -0.16 6.33 -0.74
CA TYR A 155 0.56 5.08 -1.00
C TYR A 155 1.60 5.19 -2.13
N TYR A 156 1.34 6.01 -3.15
CA TYR A 156 2.18 6.14 -4.34
C TYR A 156 2.81 7.53 -4.49
N LEU A 157 2.11 8.57 -4.03
CA LEU A 157 2.49 9.95 -4.33
C LEU A 157 3.17 10.66 -3.16
N ASN A 158 2.90 10.25 -1.90
CA ASN A 158 3.45 10.91 -0.71
C ASN A 158 3.75 9.88 0.40
N ASN A 159 4.69 8.96 0.12
CA ASN A 159 5.10 7.89 1.02
C ASN A 159 6.54 8.12 1.53
N CYS A 160 7.07 7.13 2.27
CA CYS A 160 8.43 7.21 2.82
C CYS A 160 9.50 7.39 1.74
N SER A 161 9.37 6.72 0.60
CA SER A 161 10.34 6.78 -0.49
C SER A 161 10.22 8.07 -1.29
N THR A 162 9.01 8.49 -1.66
CA THR A 162 8.80 9.74 -2.41
C THR A 162 9.25 10.96 -1.61
N ARG A 163 9.06 10.97 -0.29
CA ARG A 163 9.57 12.07 0.54
C ARG A 163 11.09 12.11 0.62
N VAL A 164 11.75 10.97 0.67
CA VAL A 164 13.23 10.90 0.57
C VAL A 164 13.67 11.35 -0.82
N ARG A 165 13.01 10.91 -1.89
CA ARG A 165 13.25 11.35 -3.27
C ARG A 165 13.16 12.88 -3.38
N ASP A 166 12.06 13.44 -2.88
CA ASP A 166 11.78 14.88 -2.97
C ASP A 166 12.78 15.71 -2.14
N ALA A 167 13.25 15.17 -1.00
CA ALA A 167 14.31 15.79 -0.21
C ALA A 167 15.65 15.83 -0.97
N LEU A 168 16.01 14.73 -1.63
CA LEU A 168 17.21 14.65 -2.48
C LEU A 168 17.09 15.57 -3.69
N ASP A 169 15.95 15.55 -4.37
CA ASP A 169 15.70 16.41 -5.53
C ASP A 169 15.79 17.89 -5.19
N ARG A 170 15.22 18.29 -4.05
CA ARG A 170 15.35 19.67 -3.53
C ARG A 170 16.82 20.06 -3.31
N ALA A 171 17.62 19.18 -2.70
CA ALA A 171 19.03 19.43 -2.46
C ALA A 171 19.83 19.53 -3.76
N LEU A 172 19.42 18.77 -4.79
CA LEU A 172 20.02 18.78 -6.14
C LEU A 172 19.42 19.86 -7.05
N GLY A 173 18.59 20.78 -6.52
CA GLY A 173 18.01 21.88 -7.29
C GLY A 173 16.99 21.48 -8.35
N GLY A 174 16.30 20.32 -8.19
CA GLY A 174 15.31 19.81 -9.14
C GLY A 174 15.91 18.92 -10.25
N ALA A 175 17.20 18.63 -10.18
CA ALA A 175 17.90 17.95 -11.25
C ALA A 175 17.54 16.45 -11.35
N LEU A 176 17.26 15.79 -10.22
CA LEU A 176 16.84 14.39 -10.21
C LEU A 176 15.47 14.21 -10.90
N ARG A 177 14.53 15.11 -10.62
CA ARG A 177 13.23 15.12 -11.27
C ARG A 177 13.37 15.38 -12.77
N SER A 178 14.14 16.38 -13.15
CA SER A 178 14.37 16.73 -14.55
C SER A 178 14.90 15.57 -15.39
N GLU A 179 15.75 14.72 -14.79
CA GLU A 179 16.33 13.54 -15.44
C GLU A 179 15.29 12.43 -15.66
N PHE A 180 14.44 12.15 -14.65
CA PHE A 180 13.62 10.94 -14.62
C PHE A 180 12.13 11.15 -14.88
N GLU A 181 11.60 12.38 -14.84
CA GLU A 181 10.15 12.63 -14.97
C GLU A 181 9.62 12.29 -16.38
N SER A 182 10.42 12.49 -17.42
CA SER A 182 10.04 12.18 -18.80
C SER A 182 10.41 10.76 -19.25
N THR A 183 11.17 10.02 -18.43
CA THR A 183 11.59 8.66 -18.77
C THR A 183 10.49 7.65 -18.39
N PRO A 184 9.91 6.91 -19.34
CA PRO A 184 8.88 5.94 -19.03
C PRO A 184 9.41 4.79 -18.16
N ALA A 185 8.66 4.41 -17.12
CA ALA A 185 8.92 3.18 -16.37
C ALA A 185 8.40 1.96 -17.15
N SER A 186 8.96 0.79 -16.86
CA SER A 186 8.56 -0.48 -17.48
C SER A 186 7.33 -1.12 -16.82
N GLN A 187 6.94 -0.65 -15.64
CA GLN A 187 5.86 -1.21 -14.82
C GLN A 187 4.95 -0.08 -14.32
N THR A 188 3.68 -0.42 -14.10
CA THR A 188 2.68 0.47 -13.50
C THR A 188 2.71 0.40 -11.97
N TRP A 189 1.97 1.27 -11.28
CA TRP A 189 1.77 1.15 -9.83
C TRP A 189 1.13 -0.19 -9.46
N ARG A 190 0.17 -0.69 -10.27
CA ARG A 190 -0.44 -2.01 -10.06
C ARG A 190 0.58 -3.14 -10.18
N ASP A 191 1.46 -3.09 -11.17
CA ASP A 191 2.48 -4.13 -11.36
C ASP A 191 3.39 -4.24 -10.13
N HIS A 192 3.82 -3.10 -9.59
CA HIS A 192 4.62 -3.08 -8.37
C HIS A 192 3.84 -3.59 -7.17
N THR A 193 2.58 -3.19 -7.01
CA THR A 193 1.72 -3.68 -5.93
C THR A 193 1.59 -5.19 -6.01
N ARG A 194 1.32 -5.74 -7.19
CA ARG A 194 1.20 -7.18 -7.43
C ARG A 194 2.45 -7.94 -7.07
N ARG A 195 3.61 -7.56 -7.65
CA ARG A 195 4.86 -8.30 -7.42
C ARG A 195 5.29 -8.32 -5.97
N LEU A 196 4.94 -7.31 -5.20
CA LEU A 196 5.31 -7.17 -3.79
C LEU A 196 4.31 -7.84 -2.83
N THR A 197 3.09 -8.15 -3.29
CA THR A 197 2.03 -8.72 -2.45
C THR A 197 1.57 -10.12 -2.88
N GLU A 198 2.02 -10.64 -4.03
CA GLU A 198 1.55 -11.91 -4.60
C GLU A 198 1.76 -13.14 -3.71
N ALA A 199 2.68 -13.06 -2.76
CA ALA A 199 2.93 -14.13 -1.80
C ALA A 199 1.82 -14.26 -0.75
N ASP A 200 1.03 -13.21 -0.53
CA ASP A 200 -0.08 -13.19 0.41
C ASP A 200 -1.43 -13.15 -0.34
N PHE A 201 -2.15 -14.27 -0.27
CA PHE A 201 -3.41 -14.45 -1.02
C PHE A 201 -4.46 -13.40 -0.68
N TRP A 202 -4.64 -13.08 0.61
CA TRP A 202 -5.71 -12.17 1.06
C TRP A 202 -5.36 -10.71 0.88
N LEU A 203 -4.11 -10.33 1.15
CA LEU A 203 -3.61 -8.98 0.89
C LEU A 203 -3.68 -8.65 -0.60
N TYR A 204 -3.16 -9.55 -1.44
CA TYR A 204 -3.22 -9.39 -2.89
C TYR A 204 -4.66 -9.20 -3.38
N LEU A 205 -5.57 -10.12 -3.00
CA LEU A 205 -6.95 -10.06 -3.43
C LEU A 205 -7.66 -8.78 -2.94
N GLY A 206 -7.41 -8.37 -1.69
CA GLY A 206 -7.97 -7.15 -1.12
C GLY A 206 -7.53 -5.90 -1.89
N LEU A 207 -6.25 -5.81 -2.25
CA LEU A 207 -5.72 -4.71 -3.05
C LEU A 207 -6.27 -4.74 -4.49
N GLU A 208 -6.34 -5.92 -5.12
CA GLU A 208 -6.93 -6.06 -6.44
C GLU A 208 -8.43 -5.66 -6.48
N LEU A 209 -9.16 -5.90 -5.39
CA LEU A 209 -10.54 -5.44 -5.25
C LEU A 209 -10.64 -3.92 -5.08
N GLY A 210 -9.78 -3.33 -4.24
CA GLY A 210 -9.86 -1.92 -3.87
C GLY A 210 -9.29 -0.95 -4.90
N LEU A 211 -8.25 -1.37 -5.65
CA LEU A 211 -7.54 -0.51 -6.60
C LEU A 211 -8.31 -0.40 -7.94
N GLY A 212 -8.56 0.84 -8.36
CA GLY A 212 -9.24 1.16 -9.62
C GLY A 212 -8.27 1.43 -10.79
N VAL A 213 -8.80 2.00 -11.87
CA VAL A 213 -8.08 2.33 -13.11
C VAL A 213 -6.85 3.23 -12.91
N PRO A 214 -6.82 4.21 -11.99
CA PRO A 214 -5.67 5.11 -11.88
C PRO A 214 -4.33 4.41 -11.69
N VAL A 215 -4.29 3.25 -11.02
CA VAL A 215 -3.05 2.53 -10.77
C VAL A 215 -2.55 1.68 -11.96
N ASP A 216 -3.35 1.59 -13.04
CA ASP A 216 -2.99 0.90 -14.28
C ASP A 216 -2.36 1.83 -15.33
N SER A 217 -2.32 3.15 -15.05
CA SER A 217 -1.69 4.12 -15.97
C SER A 217 -0.18 3.93 -16.05
N SER A 218 0.36 4.26 -17.23
CA SER A 218 1.82 4.34 -17.40
C SER A 218 2.38 5.43 -16.50
N ILE A 219 3.51 5.14 -15.87
CA ILE A 219 4.20 6.03 -14.95
C ILE A 219 5.62 6.32 -15.45
N SER A 220 6.23 7.38 -14.94
CA SER A 220 7.62 7.70 -15.18
C SER A 220 8.57 6.96 -14.22
N VAL A 221 9.85 6.95 -14.51
CA VAL A 221 10.88 6.46 -13.57
C VAL A 221 10.86 7.31 -12.29
N TRP A 222 10.55 8.61 -12.39
CA TRP A 222 10.33 9.47 -11.22
C TRP A 222 9.20 8.96 -10.34
N ASP A 223 8.05 8.61 -10.93
CA ASP A 223 6.91 8.05 -10.18
C ASP A 223 7.24 6.66 -9.62
N GLU A 224 8.00 5.84 -10.36
CA GLU A 224 8.41 4.50 -9.92
C GLU A 224 9.28 4.53 -8.65
N MET A 225 9.93 5.65 -8.34
CA MET A 225 10.70 5.85 -7.10
C MET A 225 9.83 5.87 -5.81
N PHE A 226 8.51 5.68 -5.91
CA PHE A 226 7.70 5.37 -4.73
C PHE A 226 8.12 4.05 -4.08
N ILE A 227 8.80 3.19 -4.84
CA ILE A 227 9.41 1.95 -4.36
C ILE A 227 10.85 2.24 -3.91
N PRO A 228 11.21 1.92 -2.66
CA PRO A 228 12.55 2.18 -2.11
C PRO A 228 13.70 1.64 -2.95
N GLU A 229 13.59 0.43 -3.46
CA GLU A 229 14.57 -0.20 -4.34
C GLU A 229 14.75 0.58 -5.66
N LYS A 230 13.65 1.12 -6.21
CA LYS A 230 13.68 1.90 -7.45
C LYS A 230 14.33 3.26 -7.24
N LEU A 231 14.05 3.91 -6.11
CA LEU A 231 14.78 5.13 -5.73
C LEU A 231 16.28 4.87 -5.61
N ALA A 232 16.68 3.80 -4.92
CA ALA A 232 18.10 3.44 -4.80
C ALA A 232 18.75 3.16 -6.17
N GLY A 233 18.04 2.52 -7.08
CA GLY A 233 18.50 2.26 -8.44
C GLY A 233 18.66 3.53 -9.25
N ALA A 234 17.70 4.44 -9.21
CA ALA A 234 17.73 5.71 -9.91
C ALA A 234 18.87 6.62 -9.39
N VAL A 235 19.04 6.69 -8.06
CA VAL A 235 20.13 7.44 -7.43
C VAL A 235 21.51 6.85 -7.81
N SER A 236 21.63 5.53 -7.94
CA SER A 236 22.87 4.90 -8.45
C SER A 236 23.17 5.24 -9.91
N ALA A 237 22.14 5.41 -10.72
CA ALA A 237 22.28 5.71 -12.15
C ALA A 237 22.51 7.19 -12.43
N TYR A 238 22.19 8.05 -11.46
CA TYR A 238 22.26 9.50 -11.63
C TYR A 238 23.70 10.03 -11.55
N HIS A 239 24.05 10.92 -12.48
CA HIS A 239 25.33 11.60 -12.53
C HIS A 239 25.13 13.10 -12.35
N THR A 240 25.96 13.70 -11.50
CA THR A 240 26.01 15.15 -11.33
C THR A 240 26.95 15.76 -12.37
N ASP A 241 26.60 16.91 -12.93
CA ASP A 241 27.52 17.72 -13.74
C ASP A 241 28.06 18.84 -12.86
N ARG A 242 29.40 18.81 -12.63
CA ARG A 242 30.11 19.85 -11.89
C ARG A 242 31.19 20.45 -12.78
N ALA A 243 30.98 21.69 -13.18
CA ALA A 243 31.90 22.42 -14.03
C ALA A 243 32.29 21.68 -15.35
N GLY A 244 31.28 21.00 -15.96
CA GLY A 244 31.48 20.24 -17.20
C GLY A 244 32.09 18.84 -17.01
N THR A 245 32.18 18.37 -15.77
CA THR A 245 32.64 17.02 -15.45
C THR A 245 31.50 16.21 -14.88
N SER A 246 31.06 15.17 -15.61
CA SER A 246 30.08 14.23 -15.16
C SER A 246 30.68 13.27 -14.15
N SER A 247 30.08 13.16 -12.95
CA SER A 247 30.50 12.23 -11.91
C SER A 247 29.27 11.53 -11.28
N PRO A 248 29.43 10.26 -10.85
CA PRO A 248 28.31 9.56 -10.21
C PRO A 248 27.92 10.23 -8.89
N LEU A 249 26.62 10.34 -8.62
CA LEU A 249 26.12 10.82 -7.34
C LEU A 249 26.47 9.87 -6.19
N VAL A 250 26.46 8.55 -6.45
CA VAL A 250 26.82 7.51 -5.47
C VAL A 250 28.30 7.20 -5.59
N VAL A 251 29.06 7.49 -4.54
CA VAL A 251 30.52 7.23 -4.49
C VAL A 251 30.89 5.98 -3.69
N GLU A 252 29.99 5.48 -2.89
CA GLU A 252 30.16 4.24 -2.13
C GLU A 252 28.79 3.55 -1.99
N ASP A 253 28.76 2.23 -2.16
CA ASP A 253 27.53 1.42 -2.09
C ASP A 253 27.81 0.15 -1.29
N VAL A 254 27.24 0.04 -0.10
CA VAL A 254 27.57 -0.97 0.89
C VAL A 254 26.30 -1.73 1.33
N GLN A 255 26.39 -3.06 1.34
CA GLN A 255 25.39 -3.90 1.96
C GLN A 255 25.73 -4.08 3.45
N LEU A 256 25.10 -3.30 4.34
CA LEU A 256 25.31 -3.35 5.79
C LEU A 256 24.76 -4.61 6.41
N TYR A 257 23.59 -5.06 5.94
CA TYR A 257 22.99 -6.32 6.35
C TYR A 257 22.25 -6.99 5.19
N ARG A 258 22.45 -8.28 5.04
CA ARG A 258 21.78 -9.11 4.01
C ARG A 258 20.69 -9.96 4.64
N SER A 259 19.45 -9.73 4.27
CA SER A 259 18.30 -10.56 4.67
C SER A 259 18.44 -11.99 4.15
N THR A 260 17.91 -12.95 4.90
CA THR A 260 17.74 -14.34 4.46
C THR A 260 16.39 -14.56 3.77
N LEU A 261 15.49 -13.59 3.77
CA LEU A 261 14.22 -13.65 3.05
C LEU A 261 14.46 -13.68 1.54
N ALA A 262 13.64 -14.44 0.83
CA ALA A 262 13.68 -14.44 -0.63
C ALA A 262 13.32 -13.05 -1.17
N PRO A 263 14.06 -12.51 -2.14
CA PRO A 263 13.73 -11.23 -2.75
C PRO A 263 12.38 -11.33 -3.47
N PRO A 264 11.59 -10.25 -3.50
CA PRO A 264 10.36 -10.22 -4.28
C PRO A 264 10.66 -10.37 -5.77
N PRO A 265 9.71 -10.87 -6.57
CA PRO A 265 9.90 -10.98 -8.00
C PRO A 265 10.14 -9.62 -8.64
N GLY A 266 10.95 -9.59 -9.71
CA GLY A 266 11.24 -8.35 -10.46
C GLY A 266 10.04 -7.82 -11.27
N SER A 267 9.09 -8.71 -11.62
CA SER A 267 7.84 -8.38 -12.33
C SER A 267 6.68 -9.20 -11.78
N PRO A 268 5.43 -8.73 -11.93
CA PRO A 268 4.27 -9.48 -11.47
C PRO A 268 4.12 -10.79 -12.24
N ARG A 269 3.70 -11.85 -11.54
CA ARG A 269 3.37 -13.12 -12.16
C ARG A 269 1.89 -13.21 -12.44
N SER A 270 1.51 -13.99 -13.46
CA SER A 270 0.12 -14.26 -13.73
C SER A 270 -0.43 -15.25 -12.70
N VAL A 271 -1.30 -14.77 -11.81
CA VAL A 271 -1.83 -15.57 -10.69
C VAL A 271 -3.33 -15.90 -10.81
N TRP A 272 -4.01 -15.40 -11.86
CA TRP A 272 -5.44 -15.66 -12.09
C TRP A 272 -5.80 -17.16 -12.09
N PRO A 273 -4.95 -18.12 -12.55
CA PRO A 273 -5.34 -19.53 -12.53
C PRO A 273 -5.58 -20.06 -11.11
N ARG A 274 -4.79 -19.60 -10.11
CA ARG A 274 -5.02 -20.02 -8.71
C ARG A 274 -6.34 -19.47 -8.15
N TYR A 275 -6.74 -18.26 -8.55
CA TYR A 275 -8.01 -17.68 -8.15
C TYR A 275 -9.19 -18.37 -8.84
N LEU A 276 -9.04 -18.75 -10.10
CA LEU A 276 -10.03 -19.58 -10.79
C LEU A 276 -10.19 -20.96 -10.12
N LEU A 277 -9.07 -21.62 -9.80
CA LEU A 277 -9.10 -22.90 -9.10
C LEU A 277 -9.77 -22.79 -7.72
N ALA A 278 -9.46 -21.73 -6.97
CA ALA A 278 -10.12 -21.47 -5.69
C ALA A 278 -11.63 -21.25 -5.87
N SER A 279 -12.04 -20.47 -6.88
CA SER A 279 -13.46 -20.27 -7.23
C SER A 279 -14.15 -21.58 -7.56
N LEU A 280 -13.54 -22.42 -8.41
CA LEU A 280 -14.08 -23.73 -8.78
C LEU A 280 -14.18 -24.69 -7.58
N ALA A 281 -13.19 -24.66 -6.67
CA ALA A 281 -13.23 -25.45 -5.43
C ALA A 281 -14.38 -25.02 -4.52
N VAL A 282 -14.58 -23.70 -4.36
CA VAL A 282 -15.73 -23.15 -3.62
C VAL A 282 -17.05 -23.57 -4.27
N LEU A 283 -17.16 -23.47 -5.60
CA LEU A 283 -18.35 -23.91 -6.33
C LEU A 283 -18.62 -25.41 -6.14
N ALA A 284 -17.61 -26.24 -6.19
CA ALA A 284 -17.76 -27.68 -5.96
C ALA A 284 -18.23 -27.97 -4.53
N ALA A 285 -17.64 -27.32 -3.52
CA ALA A 285 -18.03 -27.47 -2.12
C ALA A 285 -19.47 -27.02 -1.88
N VAL A 286 -19.85 -25.85 -2.41
CA VAL A 286 -21.23 -25.32 -2.33
C VAL A 286 -22.20 -26.25 -3.05
N TRP A 287 -21.84 -26.74 -4.23
CA TRP A 287 -22.69 -27.68 -4.99
C TRP A 287 -22.95 -28.97 -4.19
N ILE A 288 -21.91 -29.57 -3.58
CA ILE A 288 -22.06 -30.75 -2.72
C ILE A 288 -22.99 -30.44 -1.54
N ALA A 289 -22.75 -29.35 -0.83
CA ALA A 289 -23.55 -28.93 0.31
C ALA A 289 -25.04 -28.73 -0.07
N CYS A 290 -25.30 -28.11 -1.23
CA CYS A 290 -26.63 -27.88 -1.75
C CYS A 290 -27.31 -29.18 -2.20
N ARG A 291 -26.55 -30.16 -2.73
CA ARG A 291 -27.11 -31.49 -3.04
C ARG A 291 -27.59 -32.24 -1.79
N LEU A 292 -26.83 -32.09 -0.69
CA LEU A 292 -27.22 -32.72 0.60
C LEU A 292 -28.33 -31.97 1.32
N GLY A 293 -28.36 -30.63 1.24
CA GLY A 293 -29.32 -29.77 1.93
C GLY A 293 -30.57 -29.41 1.10
N GLY A 294 -30.60 -29.81 -0.16
CA GLY A 294 -31.77 -29.63 -1.05
C GLY A 294 -31.94 -28.22 -1.63
N PRO A 295 -33.01 -28.01 -2.43
CA PRO A 295 -33.21 -26.78 -3.21
C PRO A 295 -33.44 -25.53 -2.35
N GLY A 296 -33.90 -25.69 -1.12
CA GLY A 296 -34.10 -24.60 -0.17
C GLY A 296 -32.77 -23.99 0.24
N LEU A 297 -31.82 -24.83 0.64
CA LEU A 297 -30.43 -24.41 0.98
C LEU A 297 -29.72 -23.80 -0.23
N ALA A 298 -29.86 -24.42 -1.41
CA ALA A 298 -29.25 -23.90 -2.62
C ALA A 298 -29.68 -22.45 -2.93
N ARG A 299 -31.00 -22.19 -2.85
CA ARG A 299 -31.52 -20.83 -3.03
C ARG A 299 -31.07 -19.85 -1.96
N ALA A 300 -31.03 -20.30 -0.70
CA ALA A 300 -30.55 -19.45 0.39
C ALA A 300 -29.07 -19.04 0.17
N VAL A 301 -28.20 -20.00 -0.12
CA VAL A 301 -26.77 -19.74 -0.40
C VAL A 301 -26.60 -18.79 -1.59
N ALA A 302 -27.29 -19.05 -2.71
CA ALA A 302 -27.21 -18.21 -3.90
C ALA A 302 -27.69 -16.77 -3.65
N ARG A 303 -28.77 -16.57 -2.90
CA ARG A 303 -29.25 -15.25 -2.51
C ARG A 303 -28.29 -14.54 -1.58
N THR A 304 -27.79 -15.23 -0.55
CA THR A 304 -26.81 -14.68 0.38
C THR A 304 -25.57 -14.24 -0.38
N TRP A 305 -25.08 -15.04 -1.34
CA TRP A 305 -23.95 -14.67 -2.18
C TRP A 305 -24.20 -13.36 -2.96
N LEU A 306 -25.32 -13.24 -3.66
CA LEU A 306 -25.65 -12.02 -4.41
C LEU A 306 -25.79 -10.80 -3.48
N VAL A 307 -26.40 -10.97 -2.30
CA VAL A 307 -26.52 -9.89 -1.31
C VAL A 307 -25.14 -9.43 -0.82
N LEU A 308 -24.27 -10.36 -0.42
CA LEU A 308 -22.92 -10.04 0.03
C LEU A 308 -22.09 -9.39 -1.09
N SER A 309 -22.20 -9.93 -2.31
CA SER A 309 -21.53 -9.37 -3.49
C SER A 309 -22.01 -7.94 -3.77
N GLY A 310 -23.31 -7.67 -3.66
CA GLY A 310 -23.87 -6.33 -3.80
C GLY A 310 -23.44 -5.36 -2.69
N LEU A 311 -23.29 -5.84 -1.44
CA LEU A 311 -22.76 -5.04 -0.33
C LEU A 311 -21.30 -4.65 -0.57
N VAL A 312 -20.47 -5.56 -1.10
CA VAL A 312 -19.09 -5.22 -1.53
C VAL A 312 -19.14 -4.13 -2.59
N GLY A 313 -20.07 -4.21 -3.55
CA GLY A 313 -20.25 -3.16 -4.56
C GLY A 313 -20.62 -1.81 -3.97
N CYS A 314 -21.50 -1.78 -2.96
CA CYS A 314 -21.80 -0.55 -2.22
C CYS A 314 -20.57 0.01 -1.51
N ALA A 315 -19.72 -0.85 -0.92
CA ALA A 315 -18.48 -0.44 -0.30
C ALA A 315 -17.50 0.15 -1.35
N LEU A 316 -17.36 -0.48 -2.53
CA LEU A 316 -16.53 0.05 -3.61
C LEU A 316 -17.03 1.43 -4.11
N LEU A 317 -18.36 1.63 -4.21
CA LEU A 317 -18.94 2.93 -4.52
C LEU A 317 -18.62 3.96 -3.43
N PHE A 318 -18.71 3.55 -2.17
CA PHE A 318 -18.33 4.42 -1.05
C PHE A 318 -16.85 4.82 -1.13
N PHE A 319 -15.94 3.87 -1.39
CA PHE A 319 -14.53 4.20 -1.57
C PHE A 319 -14.29 5.13 -2.75
N TRP A 320 -15.02 4.97 -3.85
CA TRP A 320 -14.87 5.82 -5.02
C TRP A 320 -15.38 7.25 -4.81
N PHE A 321 -16.59 7.41 -4.23
CA PHE A 321 -17.27 8.71 -4.17
C PHE A 321 -17.23 9.35 -2.77
N GLY A 322 -17.08 8.57 -1.72
CA GLY A 322 -17.18 8.99 -0.34
C GLY A 322 -15.84 9.14 0.38
N THR A 323 -14.71 8.86 -0.29
CA THR A 323 -13.38 8.93 0.32
C THR A 323 -12.37 9.66 -0.56
N ASP A 324 -11.24 10.05 0.03
CA ASP A 324 -10.13 10.69 -0.68
C ASP A 324 -9.12 9.69 -1.27
N HIS A 325 -9.42 8.38 -1.26
CA HIS A 325 -8.59 7.35 -1.88
C HIS A 325 -8.60 7.48 -3.41
N ALA A 326 -7.71 8.31 -3.96
CA ALA A 326 -7.60 8.51 -5.42
C ALA A 326 -7.40 7.20 -6.18
N VAL A 327 -6.70 6.25 -5.58
CA VAL A 327 -6.40 4.92 -6.13
C VAL A 327 -7.62 4.01 -6.30
N ALA A 328 -8.72 4.28 -5.57
CA ALA A 328 -9.96 3.51 -5.63
C ALA A 328 -10.96 4.05 -6.68
N ARG A 329 -10.65 5.15 -7.34
CA ARG A 329 -11.53 5.77 -8.34
C ARG A 329 -11.61 4.93 -9.62
N ASN A 330 -12.72 5.08 -10.33
CA ASN A 330 -12.98 4.36 -11.60
C ASN A 330 -12.76 2.85 -11.48
N ASN A 331 -13.20 2.25 -10.35
CA ASN A 331 -12.98 0.83 -10.08
C ASN A 331 -13.96 -0.04 -10.88
N LEU A 332 -13.46 -0.70 -11.92
CA LEU A 332 -14.25 -1.57 -12.79
C LEU A 332 -14.68 -2.88 -12.10
N ASN A 333 -14.15 -3.21 -10.92
CA ASN A 333 -14.66 -4.31 -10.10
C ASN A 333 -16.10 -4.09 -9.65
N LEU A 334 -16.62 -2.85 -9.75
CA LEU A 334 -18.05 -2.55 -9.60
C LEU A 334 -18.96 -3.30 -10.56
N GLN A 335 -18.46 -3.78 -11.69
CA GLN A 335 -19.24 -4.64 -12.59
C GLN A 335 -19.36 -6.05 -12.02
N ILE A 336 -18.30 -6.54 -11.37
CA ILE A 336 -18.28 -7.86 -10.72
C ILE A 336 -19.14 -7.84 -9.45
N PHE A 337 -18.95 -6.81 -8.63
CA PHE A 337 -19.65 -6.56 -7.38
C PHE A 337 -20.69 -5.45 -7.56
N ASN A 338 -21.61 -5.65 -8.52
CA ASN A 338 -22.60 -4.63 -8.83
C ASN A 338 -23.59 -4.47 -7.67
N PRO A 339 -23.87 -3.24 -7.18
CA PRO A 339 -24.88 -3.00 -6.15
C PRO A 339 -26.27 -3.55 -6.49
N LEU A 340 -26.58 -3.72 -7.79
CA LEU A 340 -27.82 -4.38 -8.22
C LEU A 340 -27.95 -5.83 -7.72
N TRP A 341 -26.83 -6.50 -7.43
CA TRP A 341 -26.86 -7.86 -6.88
C TRP A 341 -27.57 -7.89 -5.51
N LEU A 342 -27.45 -6.83 -4.70
CA LEU A 342 -28.19 -6.69 -3.45
C LEU A 342 -29.71 -6.74 -3.71
N LEU A 343 -30.19 -5.98 -4.67
CA LEU A 343 -31.60 -5.96 -5.05
C LEU A 343 -32.04 -7.30 -5.63
N LEU A 344 -31.28 -7.86 -6.58
CA LEU A 344 -31.61 -9.14 -7.23
C LEU A 344 -31.56 -10.32 -6.26
N GLY A 345 -30.66 -10.30 -5.27
CA GLY A 345 -30.62 -11.31 -4.22
C GLY A 345 -31.83 -11.29 -3.29
N LEU A 346 -32.39 -10.11 -3.02
CA LEU A 346 -33.58 -9.93 -2.19
C LEU A 346 -34.89 -10.13 -2.99
N TRP A 347 -34.86 -9.84 -4.30
CA TRP A 347 -36.06 -9.90 -5.16
C TRP A 347 -36.46 -11.34 -5.49
N ARG A 348 -37.65 -11.69 -5.17
CA ARG A 348 -38.22 -13.03 -5.38
C ARG A 348 -39.18 -13.06 -6.58
N GLY A 349 -39.21 -14.17 -7.30
CA GLY A 349 -40.09 -14.35 -8.45
C GLY A 349 -39.58 -13.85 -9.80
N HIS A 350 -38.33 -13.29 -9.83
CA HIS A 350 -37.72 -12.74 -11.03
C HIS A 350 -36.41 -13.43 -11.41
N GLU A 351 -36.24 -14.71 -11.05
CA GLU A 351 -34.99 -15.47 -11.17
C GLU A 351 -34.49 -15.56 -12.64
N LYS A 352 -35.40 -15.58 -13.64
CA LYS A 352 -35.03 -15.53 -15.06
C LYS A 352 -34.36 -14.20 -15.41
N LEU A 353 -34.96 -13.10 -14.96
CA LEU A 353 -34.42 -11.76 -15.19
C LEU A 353 -33.07 -11.59 -14.46
N THR A 354 -32.94 -12.08 -13.23
CA THR A 354 -31.70 -12.14 -12.47
C THR A 354 -30.59 -12.83 -13.28
N LEU A 355 -30.86 -14.02 -13.83
CA LEU A 355 -29.89 -14.74 -14.64
C LEU A 355 -29.47 -13.95 -15.87
N VAL A 356 -30.40 -13.34 -16.60
CA VAL A 356 -30.11 -12.54 -17.80
C VAL A 356 -29.23 -11.33 -17.46
N ILE A 357 -29.58 -10.59 -16.40
CA ILE A 357 -28.82 -9.40 -16.00
C ILE A 357 -27.39 -9.79 -15.54
N VAL A 358 -27.27 -10.83 -14.68
CA VAL A 358 -25.96 -11.29 -14.21
C VAL A 358 -25.11 -11.77 -15.37
N ALA A 359 -25.66 -12.55 -16.30
CA ALA A 359 -24.92 -13.04 -17.46
C ALA A 359 -24.49 -11.89 -18.38
N ALA A 360 -25.37 -10.93 -18.68
CA ALA A 360 -25.05 -9.79 -19.52
C ALA A 360 -23.93 -8.93 -18.93
N ILE A 361 -24.01 -8.58 -17.63
CA ILE A 361 -22.96 -7.83 -16.95
C ILE A 361 -21.66 -8.63 -16.88
N SER A 362 -21.71 -9.95 -16.64
CA SER A 362 -20.53 -10.80 -16.65
C SER A 362 -19.81 -10.82 -18.00
N VAL A 363 -20.54 -10.84 -19.11
CA VAL A 363 -19.96 -10.73 -20.46
C VAL A 363 -19.28 -9.39 -20.64
N ILE A 364 -19.94 -8.29 -20.26
CA ILE A 364 -19.36 -6.94 -20.33
C ILE A 364 -18.08 -6.89 -19.48
N THR A 365 -18.12 -7.42 -18.26
CA THR A 365 -16.96 -7.45 -17.33
C THR A 365 -15.75 -8.15 -17.94
N VAL A 366 -15.96 -9.29 -18.60
CA VAL A 366 -14.86 -10.04 -19.25
C VAL A 366 -14.29 -9.30 -20.46
N MET A 367 -15.11 -8.52 -21.14
CA MET A 367 -14.70 -7.77 -22.34
C MET A 367 -14.03 -6.42 -22.01
N MET A 368 -14.37 -5.78 -20.89
CA MET A 368 -13.88 -4.45 -20.52
C MET A 368 -12.36 -4.32 -20.41
N PRO A 369 -11.59 -5.28 -19.87
CA PRO A 369 -10.13 -5.19 -19.83
C PRO A 369 -9.46 -5.14 -21.20
N LEU A 370 -10.20 -5.48 -22.27
CA LEU A 370 -9.71 -5.42 -23.65
C LEU A 370 -9.86 -4.02 -24.28
N LEU A 371 -10.56 -3.10 -23.60
CA LEU A 371 -10.84 -1.75 -24.09
C LEU A 371 -10.04 -0.71 -23.29
N PRO A 372 -9.28 0.20 -23.92
CA PRO A 372 -8.60 1.28 -23.23
C PRO A 372 -9.58 2.41 -22.79
N PRO A 373 -9.38 3.06 -21.62
CA PRO A 373 -8.46 2.66 -20.54
C PRO A 373 -9.06 1.52 -19.72
N GLY A 374 -8.43 0.34 -19.77
CA GLY A 374 -8.87 -0.87 -19.05
C GLY A 374 -8.23 -0.99 -17.66
N GLN A 375 -9.00 -1.49 -16.69
CA GLN A 375 -8.44 -1.97 -15.44
C GLN A 375 -7.96 -3.40 -15.65
N TYR A 376 -6.72 -3.68 -15.27
CA TYR A 376 -6.18 -5.02 -15.34
C TYR A 376 -6.63 -5.84 -14.13
N ASN A 377 -7.83 -6.45 -14.18
CA ASN A 377 -8.48 -7.14 -13.06
C ASN A 377 -8.84 -8.60 -13.34
N LEU A 378 -8.07 -9.28 -14.20
CA LEU A 378 -8.33 -10.68 -14.59
C LEU A 378 -8.38 -11.63 -13.38
N ASP A 379 -7.57 -11.36 -12.35
CA ASP A 379 -7.55 -12.17 -11.12
C ASP A 379 -8.88 -12.10 -10.36
N VAL A 380 -9.48 -10.91 -10.29
CA VAL A 380 -10.81 -10.69 -9.66
C VAL A 380 -11.91 -11.30 -10.52
N ILE A 381 -11.83 -11.16 -11.84
CA ILE A 381 -12.76 -11.79 -12.79
C ILE A 381 -12.76 -13.30 -12.57
N ALA A 382 -11.57 -13.92 -12.57
CA ALA A 382 -11.41 -15.36 -12.39
C ALA A 382 -11.93 -15.87 -11.03
N ALA A 383 -11.76 -15.05 -9.98
CA ALA A 383 -12.22 -15.40 -8.64
C ALA A 383 -13.77 -15.33 -8.51
N PHE A 384 -14.42 -14.32 -9.07
CA PHE A 384 -15.78 -13.96 -8.66
C PHE A 384 -16.86 -14.07 -9.75
N VAL A 385 -16.50 -13.91 -11.03
CA VAL A 385 -17.51 -14.06 -12.11
C VAL A 385 -18.12 -15.44 -12.16
N PRO A 386 -17.38 -16.57 -11.99
CA PRO A 386 -17.97 -17.90 -11.94
C PRO A 386 -18.96 -18.07 -10.78
N LEU A 387 -18.66 -17.46 -9.61
CA LEU A 387 -19.53 -17.52 -8.43
C LEU A 387 -20.84 -16.76 -8.67
N ASN A 388 -20.78 -15.57 -9.29
CA ASN A 388 -21.96 -14.77 -9.62
C ASN A 388 -22.87 -15.51 -10.60
N LEU A 389 -22.31 -16.07 -11.66
CA LEU A 389 -23.05 -16.86 -12.66
C LEU A 389 -23.68 -18.10 -12.05
N ALA A 390 -22.93 -18.83 -11.20
CA ALA A 390 -23.45 -20.01 -10.53
C ALA A 390 -24.58 -19.69 -9.57
N ALA A 391 -24.50 -18.56 -8.83
CA ALA A 391 -25.58 -18.11 -7.95
C ALA A 391 -26.85 -17.79 -8.75
N ALA A 392 -26.74 -17.02 -9.82
CA ALA A 392 -27.87 -16.67 -10.67
C ALA A 392 -28.49 -17.90 -11.34
N TRP A 393 -27.65 -18.83 -11.83
CA TRP A 393 -28.09 -20.09 -12.40
C TRP A 393 -28.84 -20.96 -11.36
N THR A 394 -28.29 -21.08 -10.14
CA THR A 394 -28.92 -21.83 -9.05
C THR A 394 -30.31 -21.28 -8.73
N LEU A 395 -30.49 -19.97 -8.65
CA LEU A 395 -31.80 -19.37 -8.45
C LEU A 395 -32.76 -19.70 -9.57
N TYR A 396 -32.30 -19.67 -10.82
CA TYR A 396 -33.11 -19.96 -11.99
C TYR A 396 -33.62 -21.42 -12.02
N VAL A 397 -32.74 -22.40 -11.79
CA VAL A 397 -33.10 -23.83 -11.87
C VAL A 397 -33.87 -24.33 -10.64
N SER A 398 -33.63 -23.68 -9.48
CA SER A 398 -34.31 -24.05 -8.21
C SER A 398 -35.66 -23.32 -7.98
N ARG A 399 -36.14 -22.55 -8.97
CA ARG A 399 -37.42 -21.84 -8.85
C ARG A 399 -38.57 -22.85 -8.65
N PRO A 400 -39.58 -22.53 -7.82
CA PRO A 400 -40.77 -23.37 -7.68
C PRO A 400 -41.46 -23.47 -9.03
N HIS A 401 -41.88 -24.67 -9.38
CA HIS A 401 -42.69 -24.87 -10.59
C HIS A 401 -44.06 -24.16 -10.40
N PRO A 402 -44.61 -23.55 -11.46
CA PRO A 402 -45.93 -22.90 -11.36
C PRO A 402 -47.04 -23.79 -10.77
N ALA A 403 -46.92 -25.12 -10.97
CA ALA A 403 -47.85 -26.12 -10.40
C ALA A 403 -47.69 -26.33 -8.89
N ASP A 404 -46.57 -25.91 -8.28
CA ASP A 404 -46.30 -26.08 -6.85
C ASP A 404 -46.75 -24.86 -6.01
N ARG A 405 -47.39 -23.86 -6.63
CA ARG A 405 -47.95 -22.74 -5.87
C ARG A 405 -49.26 -23.25 -5.20
N PRO A 406 -49.39 -23.08 -3.87
CA PRO A 406 -50.66 -23.38 -3.23
C PRO A 406 -51.75 -22.56 -3.92
N VAL A 407 -52.75 -23.24 -4.45
CA VAL A 407 -53.96 -22.62 -4.98
C VAL A 407 -54.53 -21.80 -3.83
N GLY A 408 -54.52 -20.48 -3.97
CA GLY A 408 -54.96 -19.57 -2.91
C GLY A 408 -56.37 -19.98 -2.48
N GLY A 409 -56.46 -20.37 -1.22
CA GLY A 409 -57.77 -20.49 -0.56
C GLY A 409 -58.40 -19.10 -0.56
N SER A 410 -59.53 -19.02 -1.20
CA SER A 410 -60.48 -17.92 -1.19
C SER A 410 -60.91 -17.54 0.21
#